data_036f6af2d02e3506a711ac1af80de568
#
_entry.id   036f6af2d02e3506a711ac1af80de568
#
_cell.length_a   1.000
_cell.length_b   1.000
_cell.length_c   1.000
_cell.angle_alpha   90.00
_cell.angle_beta   90.00
_cell.angle_gamma   90.00
#
_symmetry.space_group_name_H-M   'P 1'
#
loop_
_entity.id
_entity.type
_entity.pdbx_description
1 polymer ?
#
loop_
_entity_poly.entity_id
_entity_poly.type
_entity_poly.pdbx_seq_one_letter_code
_entity_poly.pdbx_strand_id
1 'polypeptide(L)'
;MGVTMKHIEQWLALYPEATDIHLTEGGRVIVREYGGLNELEERAEKSFFDMLFHSCLSPDKRKVYEEKGACDTSFSIGENRFRLHLYRAGGKDCAALRVLPVLDRVEKDPDEKWFEKIAKLSSGLVLFSGPTGSGKSTTMARVLEGIGKEKARHIVTLEDPVEYVLSAGKSLVRQREIGRDAVSFAEGVRESLREDPDVIAVGEMRDRETIAAALTAAETGHLVLGTLHNGRALEAVGRMVHVFPAEEQSEVRLIISSILRCVSAQRLWRMGTKTVLLREILTNTPAVAVSYTHLTLPTN
;
A
#
# COMPACT_ATOMS: atom_id res chain seq x y z
N MET A 1 10.08 -10.39 -34.19
CA MET A 1 9.34 -9.15 -33.80
C MET A 1 9.72 -8.84 -32.36
N GLY A 2 10.16 -7.61 -32.10
CA GLY A 2 10.54 -7.22 -30.72
C GLY A 2 9.34 -7.17 -29.79
N VAL A 3 9.54 -7.49 -28.52
CA VAL A 3 8.53 -7.41 -27.47
C VAL A 3 8.06 -5.96 -27.27
N THR A 4 6.76 -5.75 -27.09
CA THR A 4 6.12 -4.45 -26.86
C THR A 4 5.17 -4.55 -25.66
N MET A 5 4.64 -3.42 -25.16
CA MET A 5 3.63 -3.43 -24.09
C MET A 5 2.41 -4.31 -24.39
N LYS A 6 2.00 -4.42 -25.67
CA LYS A 6 0.89 -5.31 -26.09
C LYS A 6 1.18 -6.78 -25.83
N HIS A 7 2.44 -7.20 -25.85
CA HIS A 7 2.79 -8.60 -25.56
C HIS A 7 2.52 -8.95 -24.10
N ILE A 8 2.65 -7.99 -23.17
CA ILE A 8 2.30 -8.24 -21.76
C ILE A 8 0.82 -8.60 -21.62
N GLU A 9 -0.09 -7.95 -22.34
CA GLU A 9 -1.51 -8.32 -22.34
C GLU A 9 -1.74 -9.70 -22.96
N GLN A 10 -1.00 -10.04 -24.02
CA GLN A 10 -1.06 -11.36 -24.64
C GLN A 10 -0.57 -12.47 -23.69
N TRP A 11 0.52 -12.23 -22.95
CA TRP A 11 1.02 -13.17 -21.95
C TRP A 11 0.02 -13.36 -20.80
N LEU A 12 -0.64 -12.29 -20.34
CA LEU A 12 -1.70 -12.42 -19.34
C LEU A 12 -2.96 -13.13 -19.87
N ALA A 13 -3.25 -13.03 -21.16
CA ALA A 13 -4.33 -13.80 -21.76
C ALA A 13 -4.00 -15.31 -21.85
N LEU A 14 -2.72 -15.66 -22.05
CA LEU A 14 -2.24 -17.05 -22.06
C LEU A 14 -2.10 -17.60 -20.63
N TYR A 15 -1.73 -16.74 -19.66
CA TYR A 15 -1.50 -17.09 -18.26
C TYR A 15 -2.36 -16.17 -17.35
N PRO A 16 -3.68 -16.43 -17.25
CA PRO A 16 -4.60 -15.53 -16.54
C PRO A 16 -4.36 -15.46 -15.03
N GLU A 17 -3.67 -16.45 -14.46
CA GLU A 17 -3.30 -16.50 -13.05
C GLU A 17 -1.82 -16.15 -12.82
N ALA A 18 -1.21 -15.47 -13.80
CA ALA A 18 0.17 -15.01 -13.68
C ALA A 18 0.32 -14.02 -12.50
N THR A 19 1.30 -14.29 -11.67
CA THR A 19 1.65 -13.39 -10.53
C THR A 19 2.82 -12.48 -10.85
N ASP A 20 3.79 -12.97 -11.61
CA ASP A 20 4.99 -12.22 -11.95
C ASP A 20 5.46 -12.57 -13.38
N ILE A 21 6.04 -11.57 -14.06
CA ILE A 21 6.72 -11.74 -15.36
C ILE A 21 8.16 -11.30 -15.17
N HIS A 22 9.11 -12.18 -15.49
CA HIS A 22 10.53 -11.90 -15.38
C HIS A 22 11.16 -11.79 -16.76
N LEU A 23 11.91 -10.71 -16.96
CA LEU A 23 12.57 -10.38 -18.21
C LEU A 23 14.06 -10.15 -17.96
N THR A 24 14.88 -10.63 -18.89
CA THR A 24 16.32 -10.36 -18.93
C THR A 24 16.68 -9.97 -20.35
N GLU A 25 17.48 -8.93 -20.54
CA GLU A 25 17.94 -8.47 -21.86
C GLU A 25 18.56 -9.60 -22.67
N GLY A 26 17.99 -9.88 -23.86
CA GLY A 26 18.32 -10.98 -24.75
C GLY A 26 17.88 -12.37 -24.27
N GLY A 27 17.29 -12.47 -23.07
CA GLY A 27 16.76 -13.70 -22.51
C GLY A 27 15.32 -13.97 -22.93
N ARG A 28 14.86 -15.20 -22.68
CA ARG A 28 13.45 -15.55 -22.84
C ARG A 28 12.59 -14.93 -21.75
N VAL A 29 11.33 -14.69 -22.07
CA VAL A 29 10.34 -14.22 -21.11
C VAL A 29 9.93 -15.38 -20.20
N ILE A 30 9.86 -15.13 -18.89
CA ILE A 30 9.46 -16.15 -17.92
C ILE A 30 8.23 -15.63 -17.18
N VAL A 31 7.14 -16.41 -17.19
CA VAL A 31 5.89 -16.11 -16.49
C VAL A 31 5.74 -17.04 -15.28
N ARG A 32 5.51 -16.48 -14.12
CA ARG A 32 5.18 -17.24 -12.90
C ARG A 32 3.68 -17.38 -12.78
N GLU A 33 3.22 -18.63 -12.77
CA GLU A 33 1.82 -18.98 -12.55
C GLU A 33 1.72 -20.20 -11.63
N TYR A 34 0.80 -20.21 -10.66
CA TYR A 34 0.62 -21.26 -9.64
C TYR A 34 1.92 -21.69 -8.94
N GLY A 35 2.90 -20.78 -8.80
CA GLY A 35 4.21 -21.04 -8.21
C GLY A 35 5.23 -21.67 -9.17
N GLY A 36 4.81 -22.13 -10.37
CA GLY A 36 5.67 -22.59 -11.44
C GLY A 36 6.27 -21.45 -12.27
N LEU A 37 7.35 -21.73 -12.99
CA LEU A 37 7.95 -20.82 -13.96
C LEU A 37 7.76 -21.39 -15.36
N ASN A 38 7.08 -20.64 -16.22
CA ASN A 38 6.81 -21.00 -17.61
C ASN A 38 7.68 -20.14 -18.52
N GLU A 39 8.54 -20.76 -19.30
CA GLU A 39 9.42 -20.07 -20.25
C GLU A 39 8.70 -19.94 -21.60
N LEU A 40 8.66 -18.72 -22.15
CA LEU A 40 8.09 -18.43 -23.45
C LEU A 40 9.19 -18.43 -24.53
N GLU A 41 8.79 -18.56 -25.80
CA GLU A 41 9.73 -18.50 -26.92
C GLU A 41 10.23 -17.09 -27.21
N GLU A 42 9.43 -16.07 -26.85
CA GLU A 42 9.75 -14.67 -27.05
C GLU A 42 10.94 -14.23 -26.19
N ARG A 43 11.74 -13.32 -26.77
CA ARG A 43 12.91 -12.74 -26.10
C ARG A 43 12.70 -11.25 -25.85
N ALA A 44 13.10 -10.83 -24.66
CA ALA A 44 13.09 -9.41 -24.27
C ALA A 44 14.35 -8.73 -24.84
N GLU A 45 14.21 -8.01 -25.94
CA GLU A 45 15.28 -7.25 -26.57
C GLU A 45 15.56 -5.97 -25.80
N LYS A 46 16.74 -5.36 -26.02
CA LYS A 46 17.13 -4.09 -25.40
C LYS A 46 16.10 -2.98 -25.62
N SER A 47 15.53 -2.90 -26.82
CA SER A 47 14.49 -1.92 -27.18
C SER A 47 13.28 -1.96 -26.25
N PHE A 48 12.96 -3.13 -25.68
CA PHE A 48 11.88 -3.26 -24.71
C PHE A 48 12.25 -2.65 -23.35
N PHE A 49 13.48 -2.83 -22.89
CA PHE A 49 13.99 -2.19 -21.68
C PHE A 49 14.09 -0.67 -21.82
N ASP A 50 14.57 -0.19 -22.98
CA ASP A 50 14.59 1.26 -23.29
C ASP A 50 13.15 1.82 -23.25
N MET A 51 12.16 1.10 -23.77
CA MET A 51 10.75 1.50 -23.70
C MET A 51 10.26 1.52 -22.25
N LEU A 52 10.51 0.49 -21.43
CA LEU A 52 10.14 0.48 -20.00
C LEU A 52 10.77 1.67 -19.27
N PHE A 53 12.06 1.91 -19.51
CA PHE A 53 12.80 3.01 -18.91
C PHE A 53 12.19 4.36 -19.25
N HIS A 54 11.87 4.61 -20.53
CA HIS A 54 11.33 5.91 -20.96
C HIS A 54 9.84 6.08 -20.67
N SER A 55 9.05 5.02 -20.70
CA SER A 55 7.59 5.11 -20.53
C SER A 55 7.12 4.95 -19.09
N CYS A 56 7.84 4.18 -18.26
CA CYS A 56 7.41 3.84 -16.92
C CYS A 56 8.14 4.61 -15.82
N LEU A 57 9.35 5.11 -16.07
CA LEU A 57 10.12 5.84 -15.07
C LEU A 57 9.98 7.35 -15.22
N SER A 58 9.73 8.06 -14.11
CA SER A 58 9.87 9.52 -14.03
C SER A 58 11.34 9.95 -14.20
N PRO A 59 11.61 11.22 -14.55
CA PRO A 59 12.99 11.70 -14.68
C PRO A 59 13.86 11.41 -13.44
N ASP A 60 13.32 11.55 -12.24
CA ASP A 60 14.05 11.30 -11.00
C ASP A 60 14.30 9.79 -10.79
N LYS A 61 13.31 8.94 -11.07
CA LYS A 61 13.49 7.48 -11.01
C LYS A 61 14.50 6.97 -12.06
N ARG A 62 14.62 7.63 -13.22
CA ARG A 62 15.66 7.31 -14.21
C ARG A 62 17.06 7.61 -13.66
N LYS A 63 17.27 8.75 -13.02
CA LYS A 63 18.54 9.07 -12.34
C LYS A 63 18.87 8.03 -11.28
N VAL A 64 17.90 7.65 -10.45
CA VAL A 64 18.10 6.60 -9.45
C VAL A 64 18.53 5.29 -10.09
N TYR A 65 17.90 4.88 -11.21
CA TYR A 65 18.28 3.66 -11.92
C TYR A 65 19.69 3.77 -12.53
N GLU A 66 20.05 4.91 -13.10
CA GLU A 66 21.38 5.15 -13.67
C GLU A 66 22.47 5.07 -12.60
N GLU A 67 22.24 5.67 -11.42
CA GLU A 67 23.18 5.73 -10.30
C GLU A 67 23.26 4.39 -9.52
N LYS A 68 22.11 3.78 -9.20
CA LYS A 68 22.03 2.62 -8.30
C LYS A 68 21.89 1.28 -9.03
N GLY A 69 21.54 1.31 -10.31
CA GLY A 69 21.29 0.09 -11.09
C GLY A 69 19.97 -0.62 -10.76
N ALA A 70 19.10 0.00 -9.97
CA ALA A 70 17.77 -0.56 -9.65
C ALA A 70 16.77 0.55 -9.33
N CYS A 71 15.49 0.33 -9.69
CA CYS A 71 14.39 1.26 -9.41
C CYS A 71 13.04 0.53 -9.38
N ASP A 72 12.19 0.92 -8.44
CA ASP A 72 10.79 0.48 -8.35
C ASP A 72 9.84 1.55 -8.92
N THR A 73 8.81 1.10 -9.64
CA THR A 73 7.72 1.96 -10.11
C THR A 73 6.44 1.13 -10.31
N SER A 74 5.35 1.78 -10.70
CA SER A 74 4.14 1.12 -11.14
C SER A 74 3.62 1.73 -12.44
N PHE A 75 2.91 0.93 -13.22
CA PHE A 75 2.25 1.39 -14.44
C PHE A 75 1.01 0.53 -14.72
N SER A 76 0.16 1.01 -15.65
CA SER A 76 -1.03 0.28 -16.07
C SER A 76 -1.01 0.02 -17.57
N ILE A 77 -1.55 -1.13 -17.98
CA ILE A 77 -1.85 -1.46 -19.38
C ILE A 77 -3.30 -1.95 -19.40
N GLY A 78 -4.19 -1.22 -20.08
CA GLY A 78 -5.62 -1.49 -20.03
C GLY A 78 -6.12 -1.46 -18.57
N GLU A 79 -6.80 -2.51 -18.15
CA GLU A 79 -7.29 -2.67 -16.76
C GLU A 79 -6.24 -3.28 -15.80
N ASN A 80 -5.14 -3.80 -16.34
CA ASN A 80 -4.13 -4.45 -15.53
C ASN A 80 -3.12 -3.45 -15.00
N ARG A 81 -2.79 -3.56 -13.71
CA ARG A 81 -1.77 -2.76 -13.06
C ARG A 81 -0.58 -3.62 -12.68
N PHE A 82 0.62 -3.05 -12.78
CA PHE A 82 1.88 -3.73 -12.53
C PHE A 82 2.75 -2.93 -11.58
N ARG A 83 3.41 -3.62 -10.65
CA ARG A 83 4.61 -3.13 -9.99
C ARG A 83 5.80 -3.59 -10.84
N LEU A 84 6.64 -2.66 -11.24
CA LEU A 84 7.85 -2.89 -12.02
C LEU A 84 9.08 -2.64 -11.15
N HIS A 85 9.90 -3.66 -11.00
CA HIS A 85 11.26 -3.53 -10.51
C HIS A 85 12.23 -3.69 -11.66
N LEU A 86 12.87 -2.59 -12.07
CA LEU A 86 13.97 -2.60 -13.02
C LEU A 86 15.28 -2.73 -12.25
N TYR A 87 16.18 -3.61 -12.70
CA TYR A 87 17.46 -3.84 -12.04
C TYR A 87 18.50 -4.40 -13.01
N ARG A 88 19.78 -4.35 -12.61
CA ARG A 88 20.88 -4.92 -13.38
C ARG A 88 21.37 -6.21 -12.75
N ALA A 89 21.57 -7.23 -13.56
CA ALA A 89 22.17 -8.50 -13.16
C ALA A 89 23.06 -9.05 -14.26
N GLY A 90 24.31 -9.41 -13.93
CA GLY A 90 25.27 -9.92 -14.90
C GLY A 90 25.58 -8.97 -16.07
N GLY A 91 25.54 -7.66 -15.82
CA GLY A 91 25.77 -6.63 -16.83
C GLY A 91 24.60 -6.42 -17.81
N LYS A 92 23.43 -7.03 -17.55
CA LYS A 92 22.23 -6.92 -18.38
C LYS A 92 21.12 -6.22 -17.62
N ASP A 93 20.25 -5.54 -18.35
CA ASP A 93 19.02 -5.00 -17.79
C ASP A 93 18.02 -6.13 -17.55
N CYS A 94 17.38 -6.10 -16.39
CA CYS A 94 16.39 -7.08 -15.96
C CYS A 94 15.14 -6.34 -15.48
N ALA A 95 13.98 -7.00 -15.63
CA ALA A 95 12.73 -6.48 -15.12
C ALA A 95 11.92 -7.59 -14.45
N ALA A 96 11.37 -7.29 -13.27
CA ALA A 96 10.34 -8.11 -12.64
C ALA A 96 9.04 -7.30 -12.62
N LEU A 97 8.04 -7.77 -13.34
CA LEU A 97 6.71 -7.18 -13.37
C LEU A 97 5.80 -8.04 -12.51
N ARG A 98 5.36 -7.51 -11.38
CA ARG A 98 4.33 -8.14 -10.57
C ARG A 98 2.97 -7.68 -11.03
N VAL A 99 2.10 -8.62 -11.37
CA VAL A 99 0.70 -8.35 -11.69
C VAL A 99 -0.02 -8.01 -10.39
N LEU A 100 -0.58 -6.80 -10.32
CA LEU A 100 -1.34 -6.37 -9.15
C LEU A 100 -2.80 -6.79 -9.31
N PRO A 101 -3.43 -7.32 -8.27
CA PRO A 101 -4.80 -7.79 -8.36
C PRO A 101 -5.76 -6.62 -8.57
N VAL A 102 -6.80 -6.82 -9.37
CA VAL A 102 -7.93 -5.90 -9.50
C VAL A 102 -8.84 -6.09 -8.30
N LEU A 103 -9.21 -5.01 -7.61
CA LEU A 103 -9.95 -5.08 -6.34
C LEU A 103 -11.28 -5.84 -6.45
N ASP A 104 -12.00 -5.67 -7.56
CA ASP A 104 -13.27 -6.37 -7.84
C ASP A 104 -13.12 -7.88 -8.02
N ARG A 105 -11.92 -8.36 -8.37
CA ARG A 105 -11.61 -9.81 -8.50
C ARG A 105 -11.18 -10.46 -7.20
N VAL A 106 -10.91 -9.67 -6.17
CA VAL A 106 -10.54 -10.19 -4.85
C VAL A 106 -11.79 -10.66 -4.13
N GLU A 107 -11.72 -11.84 -3.48
CA GLU A 107 -12.81 -12.43 -2.70
C GLU A 107 -13.37 -11.42 -1.69
N LYS A 108 -14.73 -11.41 -1.50
CA LYS A 108 -15.38 -10.48 -0.59
C LYS A 108 -14.83 -10.60 0.82
N ASP A 109 -14.68 -9.46 1.49
CA ASP A 109 -14.19 -9.43 2.86
C ASP A 109 -15.30 -9.88 3.83
N PRO A 110 -15.03 -10.78 4.77
CA PRO A 110 -16.04 -11.24 5.73
C PRO A 110 -16.56 -10.13 6.67
N ASP A 111 -15.80 -9.03 6.81
CA ASP A 111 -16.08 -7.95 7.76
C ASP A 111 -16.61 -6.67 7.09
N GLU A 112 -17.34 -6.76 5.98
CA GLU A 112 -17.92 -5.59 5.27
C GLU A 112 -18.70 -4.65 6.21
N LYS A 113 -19.44 -5.18 7.18
CA LYS A 113 -20.16 -4.38 8.19
C LYS A 113 -19.24 -3.51 9.05
N TRP A 114 -17.99 -3.93 9.25
CA TRP A 114 -17.00 -3.11 9.94
C TRP A 114 -16.52 -1.95 9.07
N PHE A 115 -16.38 -2.17 7.76
CA PHE A 115 -16.03 -1.11 6.80
C PHE A 115 -17.09 -0.01 6.75
N GLU A 116 -18.38 -0.38 6.79
CA GLU A 116 -19.48 0.60 6.87
C GLU A 116 -19.39 1.49 8.12
N LYS A 117 -18.91 0.94 9.25
CA LYS A 117 -18.68 1.76 10.46
C LYS A 117 -17.55 2.75 10.26
N ILE A 118 -16.44 2.33 9.61
CA ILE A 118 -15.32 3.24 9.30
C ILE A 118 -15.76 4.31 8.31
N ALA A 119 -16.53 3.97 7.29
CA ALA A 119 -17.01 4.91 6.27
C ALA A 119 -17.87 6.04 6.86
N LYS A 120 -18.50 5.83 8.03
CA LYS A 120 -19.28 6.85 8.74
C LYS A 120 -18.45 7.81 9.58
N LEU A 121 -17.19 7.47 9.87
CA LEU A 121 -16.30 8.33 10.65
C LEU A 121 -16.03 9.64 9.90
N SER A 122 -15.97 10.74 10.65
CA SER A 122 -15.61 12.05 10.11
C SER A 122 -14.13 12.37 10.33
N SER A 123 -13.54 11.86 11.42
CA SER A 123 -12.16 12.15 11.81
C SER A 123 -11.58 11.06 12.70
N GLY A 124 -10.28 11.12 12.90
CA GLY A 124 -9.51 10.24 13.78
C GLY A 124 -8.62 9.28 13.02
N LEU A 125 -8.01 8.34 13.72
CA LEU A 125 -7.01 7.42 13.19
C LEU A 125 -7.55 5.98 13.13
N VAL A 126 -7.41 5.35 11.96
CA VAL A 126 -7.71 3.93 11.73
C VAL A 126 -6.43 3.25 11.27
N LEU A 127 -6.06 2.14 11.91
CA LEU A 127 -4.82 1.41 11.64
C LEU A 127 -5.10 0.03 11.07
N PHE A 128 -4.37 -0.32 10.00
CA PHE A 128 -4.31 -1.66 9.44
C PHE A 128 -2.91 -2.24 9.71
N SER A 129 -2.83 -3.29 10.50
CA SER A 129 -1.57 -3.89 10.92
C SER A 129 -1.46 -5.34 10.45
N GLY A 130 -0.24 -5.82 10.27
CA GLY A 130 0.05 -7.19 9.85
C GLY A 130 1.31 -7.31 9.00
N PRO A 131 1.88 -8.50 8.85
CA PRO A 131 3.07 -8.72 8.05
C PRO A 131 2.85 -8.36 6.57
N THR A 132 3.93 -8.28 5.81
CA THR A 132 3.86 -8.13 4.34
C THR A 132 3.05 -9.28 3.75
N GLY A 133 2.17 -8.97 2.79
CA GLY A 133 1.30 -9.97 2.17
C GLY A 133 0.10 -10.41 3.03
N SER A 134 -0.24 -9.68 4.11
CA SER A 134 -1.41 -9.98 4.94
C SER A 134 -2.73 -9.36 4.44
N GLY A 135 -2.70 -8.66 3.29
CA GLY A 135 -3.89 -8.06 2.67
C GLY A 135 -4.24 -6.66 3.21
N LYS A 136 -3.32 -5.95 3.87
CA LYS A 136 -3.56 -4.58 4.39
C LYS A 136 -3.99 -3.60 3.31
N SER A 137 -3.24 -3.55 2.20
CA SER A 137 -3.55 -2.66 1.07
C SER A 137 -4.93 -2.95 0.49
N THR A 138 -5.29 -4.24 0.36
CA THR A 138 -6.61 -4.68 -0.12
C THR A 138 -7.72 -4.21 0.83
N THR A 139 -7.53 -4.40 2.14
CA THR A 139 -8.51 -3.96 3.15
C THR A 139 -8.66 -2.45 3.15
N MET A 140 -7.54 -1.71 3.11
CA MET A 140 -7.56 -0.24 3.06
C MET A 140 -8.25 0.26 1.78
N ALA A 141 -7.94 -0.33 0.62
CA ALA A 141 -8.58 0.03 -0.65
C ALA A 141 -10.10 -0.17 -0.60
N ARG A 142 -10.59 -1.30 -0.05
CA ARG A 142 -12.03 -1.56 0.12
C ARG A 142 -12.70 -0.56 1.06
N VAL A 143 -12.04 -0.20 2.16
CA VAL A 143 -12.55 0.82 3.08
C VAL A 143 -12.65 2.17 2.37
N LEU A 144 -11.62 2.57 1.62
CA LEU A 144 -11.62 3.83 0.86
C LEU A 144 -12.71 3.87 -0.21
N GLU A 145 -12.91 2.77 -0.97
CA GLU A 145 -14.04 2.68 -1.91
C GLU A 145 -15.39 2.71 -1.20
N GLY A 146 -15.51 2.07 -0.03
CA GLY A 146 -16.70 2.15 0.81
C GLY A 146 -17.01 3.58 1.22
N ILE A 147 -16.00 4.35 1.65
CA ILE A 147 -16.12 5.78 1.94
C ILE A 147 -16.59 6.55 0.71
N GLY A 148 -15.97 6.30 -0.46
CA GLY A 148 -16.30 6.97 -1.70
C GLY A 148 -17.72 6.70 -2.21
N LYS A 149 -18.27 5.52 -1.93
CA LYS A 149 -19.66 5.16 -2.27
C LYS A 149 -20.69 5.85 -1.36
N GLU A 150 -20.37 5.99 -0.08
CA GLU A 150 -21.28 6.56 0.93
C GLU A 150 -21.40 8.08 0.83
N LYS A 151 -20.30 8.79 0.75
CA LYS A 151 -20.25 10.26 0.85
C LYS A 151 -19.37 10.88 -0.22
N ALA A 152 -19.71 12.11 -0.64
CA ALA A 152 -18.81 12.94 -1.42
C ALA A 152 -17.70 13.48 -0.49
N ARG A 153 -16.49 12.94 -0.62
CA ARG A 153 -15.30 13.32 0.17
C ARG A 153 -14.09 13.50 -0.73
N HIS A 154 -13.16 14.32 -0.30
CA HIS A 154 -11.84 14.36 -0.91
C HIS A 154 -10.92 13.35 -0.20
N ILE A 155 -10.50 12.32 -0.93
CA ILE A 155 -9.64 11.23 -0.46
C ILE A 155 -8.27 11.40 -1.10
N VAL A 156 -7.24 11.57 -0.28
CA VAL A 156 -5.84 11.59 -0.73
C VAL A 156 -5.16 10.32 -0.23
N THR A 157 -4.48 9.59 -1.11
CA THR A 157 -3.65 8.46 -0.71
C THR A 157 -2.18 8.74 -1.01
N LEU A 158 -1.31 8.21 -0.16
CA LEU A 158 0.14 8.25 -0.29
C LEU A 158 0.64 6.81 -0.28
N GLU A 159 1.22 6.34 -1.38
CA GLU A 159 1.52 4.92 -1.60
C GLU A 159 2.90 4.71 -2.23
N ASP A 160 3.54 3.56 -1.98
CA ASP A 160 4.85 3.22 -2.55
C ASP A 160 4.92 1.74 -3.00
N PRO A 161 4.55 1.45 -4.25
CA PRO A 161 3.77 2.26 -5.19
C PRO A 161 2.24 2.13 -4.99
N VAL A 162 1.45 2.82 -5.82
CA VAL A 162 -0.01 2.62 -5.89
C VAL A 162 -0.31 1.21 -6.35
N GLU A 163 -0.93 0.39 -5.48
CA GLU A 163 -1.28 -1.02 -5.78
C GLU A 163 -2.65 -1.13 -6.45
N TYR A 164 -3.67 -0.45 -5.94
CA TYR A 164 -5.03 -0.47 -6.47
C TYR A 164 -5.43 0.90 -7.00
N VAL A 165 -5.98 0.94 -8.20
CA VAL A 165 -6.65 2.16 -8.69
C VAL A 165 -8.04 2.20 -8.09
N LEU A 166 -8.30 3.19 -7.25
CA LEU A 166 -9.56 3.30 -6.51
C LEU A 166 -10.67 3.89 -7.38
N SER A 167 -11.85 3.28 -7.28
CA SER A 167 -13.07 3.87 -7.81
C SER A 167 -13.50 5.06 -6.96
N ALA A 168 -13.65 6.23 -7.58
CA ALA A 168 -14.00 7.45 -6.87
C ALA A 168 -15.44 7.45 -6.29
N GLY A 169 -16.35 6.71 -6.91
CA GLY A 169 -17.76 6.77 -6.51
C GLY A 169 -18.30 8.20 -6.55
N LYS A 170 -18.75 8.72 -5.40
CA LYS A 170 -19.20 10.11 -5.21
C LYS A 170 -18.06 11.06 -4.83
N SER A 171 -16.86 10.53 -4.53
CA SER A 171 -15.73 11.24 -3.96
C SER A 171 -14.76 11.73 -5.02
N LEU A 172 -13.93 12.70 -4.66
CA LEU A 172 -12.69 13.04 -5.37
C LEU A 172 -11.58 12.17 -4.80
N VAL A 173 -10.89 11.39 -5.63
CA VAL A 173 -9.76 10.55 -5.20
C VAL A 173 -8.47 11.04 -5.87
N ARG A 174 -7.45 11.29 -5.07
CA ARG A 174 -6.10 11.62 -5.51
C ARG A 174 -5.12 10.61 -4.92
N GLN A 175 -4.58 9.73 -5.77
CA GLN A 175 -3.57 8.74 -5.37
C GLN A 175 -2.20 9.27 -5.77
N ARG A 176 -1.34 9.48 -4.76
CA ARG A 176 0.01 10.05 -4.93
C ARG A 176 1.05 8.97 -4.64
N GLU A 177 1.93 8.73 -5.59
CA GLU A 177 3.01 7.75 -5.47
C GLU A 177 4.29 8.40 -4.94
N ILE A 178 4.88 7.81 -3.90
CA ILE A 178 6.15 8.29 -3.34
C ILE A 178 7.27 8.14 -4.37
N GLY A 179 8.12 9.16 -4.45
CA GLY A 179 9.21 9.24 -5.44
C GLY A 179 8.76 9.64 -6.85
N ARG A 180 7.44 9.90 -7.05
CA ARG A 180 6.90 10.46 -8.30
C ARG A 180 6.07 11.71 -8.03
N ASP A 181 5.09 11.62 -7.12
CA ASP A 181 4.09 12.66 -6.84
C ASP A 181 4.33 13.30 -5.46
N ALA A 182 5.07 12.65 -4.59
CA ALA A 182 5.50 13.16 -3.29
C ALA A 182 6.91 12.65 -2.96
N VAL A 183 7.69 13.45 -2.24
CA VAL A 183 9.08 13.12 -1.89
C VAL A 183 9.16 12.00 -0.85
N SER A 184 8.27 12.04 0.16
CA SER A 184 8.19 11.07 1.24
C SER A 184 6.76 10.97 1.77
N PHE A 185 6.45 9.96 2.57
CA PHE A 185 5.17 9.84 3.26
C PHE A 185 4.92 11.05 4.17
N ALA A 186 5.90 11.42 4.98
CA ALA A 186 5.78 12.55 5.93
C ALA A 186 5.48 13.88 5.21
N GLU A 187 6.22 14.16 4.12
CA GLU A 187 5.99 15.40 3.35
C GLU A 187 4.65 15.36 2.62
N GLY A 188 4.32 14.22 2.01
CA GLY A 188 3.04 14.02 1.34
C GLY A 188 1.84 14.24 2.28
N VAL A 189 1.91 13.79 3.55
CA VAL A 189 0.86 14.08 4.55
C VAL A 189 0.76 15.59 4.83
N ARG A 190 1.91 16.27 5.04
CA ARG A 190 1.93 17.72 5.31
C ARG A 190 1.38 18.54 4.14
N GLU A 191 1.72 18.14 2.91
CA GLU A 191 1.20 18.76 1.68
C GLU A 191 -0.30 18.55 1.55
N SER A 192 -0.78 17.31 1.80
CA SER A 192 -2.19 16.96 1.71
C SER A 192 -3.08 17.84 2.59
N LEU A 193 -2.61 18.29 3.76
CA LEU A 193 -3.36 19.21 4.63
C LEU A 193 -3.71 20.57 3.96
N ARG A 194 -3.08 20.90 2.83
CA ARG A 194 -3.37 22.12 2.04
C ARG A 194 -4.25 21.83 0.83
N GLU A 195 -4.64 20.57 0.63
CA GLU A 195 -5.46 20.11 -0.50
C GLU A 195 -6.95 20.01 -0.12
N ASP A 196 -7.35 20.43 1.08
CA ASP A 196 -8.72 20.29 1.63
C ASP A 196 -9.20 18.83 1.66
N PRO A 197 -8.45 17.89 2.25
CA PRO A 197 -8.82 16.50 2.28
C PRO A 197 -9.79 16.21 3.44
N ASP A 198 -10.76 15.33 3.22
CA ASP A 198 -11.54 14.72 4.30
C ASP A 198 -10.86 13.46 4.84
N VAL A 199 -10.16 12.74 3.94
CA VAL A 199 -9.54 11.44 4.24
C VAL A 199 -8.13 11.40 3.70
N ILE A 200 -7.16 11.03 4.54
CA ILE A 200 -5.77 10.83 4.15
C ILE A 200 -5.40 9.35 4.44
N ALA A 201 -5.01 8.62 3.40
CA ALA A 201 -4.55 7.25 3.54
C ALA A 201 -3.02 7.19 3.37
N VAL A 202 -2.33 6.69 4.38
CA VAL A 202 -0.87 6.55 4.41
C VAL A 202 -0.53 5.09 4.22
N GLY A 203 0.02 4.75 3.07
CA GLY A 203 0.34 3.38 2.67
C GLY A 203 1.24 2.67 3.67
N GLU A 204 2.15 3.39 4.32
CA GLU A 204 3.01 2.86 5.36
C GLU A 204 3.52 3.92 6.34
N MET A 205 3.45 3.61 7.65
CA MET A 205 3.94 4.45 8.75
C MET A 205 5.12 3.76 9.46
N ARG A 206 6.35 3.95 8.95
CA ARG A 206 7.56 3.30 9.48
C ARG A 206 8.37 4.18 10.41
N ASP A 207 8.45 5.44 10.12
CA ASP A 207 9.33 6.42 10.76
C ASP A 207 8.56 7.43 11.62
N ARG A 208 9.29 8.10 12.50
CA ARG A 208 8.75 9.08 13.45
C ARG A 208 8.06 10.23 12.71
N GLU A 209 8.67 10.73 11.64
CA GLU A 209 8.21 11.90 10.89
C GLU A 209 6.85 11.64 10.24
N THR A 210 6.70 10.46 9.63
CA THR A 210 5.44 10.01 9.02
C THR A 210 4.35 9.83 10.07
N ILE A 211 4.67 9.18 11.20
CA ILE A 211 3.71 8.97 12.29
C ILE A 211 3.30 10.31 12.89
N ALA A 212 4.24 11.22 13.18
CA ALA A 212 3.94 12.55 13.71
C ALA A 212 3.00 13.35 12.79
N ALA A 213 3.28 13.36 11.47
CA ALA A 213 2.42 14.03 10.49
C ALA A 213 1.01 13.42 10.45
N ALA A 214 0.89 12.09 10.50
CA ALA A 214 -0.39 11.38 10.53
C ALA A 214 -1.20 11.67 11.81
N LEU A 215 -0.53 11.73 12.98
CA LEU A 215 -1.16 12.10 14.25
C LEU A 215 -1.70 13.53 14.18
N THR A 216 -0.88 14.50 13.72
CA THR A 216 -1.29 15.90 13.54
C THR A 216 -2.51 16.03 12.61
N ALA A 217 -2.51 15.31 11.48
CA ALA A 217 -3.63 15.30 10.55
C ALA A 217 -4.93 14.79 11.23
N ALA A 218 -4.83 13.71 12.02
CA ALA A 218 -5.99 13.16 12.73
C ALA A 218 -6.49 14.08 13.86
N GLU A 219 -5.59 14.77 14.57
CA GLU A 219 -5.95 15.79 15.60
C GLU A 219 -6.63 17.01 15.01
N THR A 220 -6.22 17.42 13.81
CA THR A 220 -6.80 18.59 13.11
C THR A 220 -8.11 18.26 12.38
N GLY A 221 -8.69 17.09 12.62
CA GLY A 221 -10.05 16.77 12.22
C GLY A 221 -10.18 15.89 10.96
N HIS A 222 -9.09 15.42 10.39
CA HIS A 222 -9.11 14.53 9.23
C HIS A 222 -9.31 13.06 9.63
N LEU A 223 -9.91 12.26 8.76
CA LEU A 223 -9.90 10.80 8.90
C LEU A 223 -8.60 10.26 8.30
N VAL A 224 -7.72 9.75 9.14
CA VAL A 224 -6.44 9.19 8.71
C VAL A 224 -6.50 7.66 8.76
N LEU A 225 -6.18 7.02 7.65
CA LEU A 225 -6.00 5.57 7.55
C LEU A 225 -4.52 5.29 7.36
N GLY A 226 -3.94 4.39 8.16
CA GLY A 226 -2.51 4.08 8.04
C GLY A 226 -2.20 2.60 8.16
N THR A 227 -1.09 2.14 7.56
CA THR A 227 -0.65 0.76 7.72
C THR A 227 0.61 0.62 8.56
N LEU A 228 0.70 -0.50 9.29
CA LEU A 228 1.81 -0.91 10.13
C LEU A 228 2.16 -2.39 9.88
N HIS A 229 3.34 -2.84 10.31
CA HIS A 229 3.81 -4.21 10.07
C HIS A 229 3.74 -5.13 11.30
N ASN A 230 3.03 -4.75 12.34
CA ASN A 230 2.91 -5.53 13.57
C ASN A 230 1.87 -6.63 13.46
N GLY A 231 2.10 -7.75 14.12
CA GLY A 231 1.23 -8.93 14.04
C GLY A 231 -0.05 -8.84 14.87
N ARG A 232 -0.11 -7.95 15.90
CA ARG A 232 -1.21 -7.81 16.84
C ARG A 232 -1.64 -6.35 16.97
N ALA A 233 -2.92 -6.13 17.24
CA ALA A 233 -3.49 -4.78 17.30
C ALA A 233 -2.85 -3.93 18.43
N LEU A 234 -2.63 -4.53 19.60
CA LEU A 234 -2.00 -3.83 20.72
C LEU A 234 -0.54 -3.44 20.44
N GLU A 235 0.22 -4.34 19.79
CA GLU A 235 1.61 -4.09 19.41
C GLU A 235 1.73 -2.93 18.39
N ALA A 236 0.74 -2.75 17.52
CA ALA A 236 0.70 -1.67 16.55
C ALA A 236 0.72 -0.30 17.24
N VAL A 237 -0.09 -0.12 18.28
CA VAL A 237 -0.11 1.13 19.07
C VAL A 237 1.22 1.33 19.82
N GLY A 238 1.73 0.30 20.47
CA GLY A 238 3.04 0.34 21.13
C GLY A 238 4.15 0.75 20.18
N ARG A 239 4.15 0.22 18.95
CA ARG A 239 5.15 0.57 17.93
C ARG A 239 5.09 2.05 17.56
N MET A 240 3.90 2.62 17.39
CA MET A 240 3.74 4.04 17.10
C MET A 240 4.34 4.93 18.20
N VAL A 241 4.18 4.53 19.46
CA VAL A 241 4.74 5.26 20.60
C VAL A 241 6.27 5.12 20.66
N HIS A 242 6.79 3.91 20.44
CA HIS A 242 8.23 3.62 20.63
C HIS A 242 9.16 4.26 19.59
N VAL A 243 8.65 4.79 18.47
CA VAL A 243 9.49 5.53 17.51
C VAL A 243 9.82 6.94 18.00
N PHE A 244 9.13 7.42 19.05
CA PHE A 244 9.39 8.73 19.65
C PHE A 244 10.39 8.63 20.81
N PRO A 245 11.17 9.69 21.08
CA PRO A 245 12.00 9.78 22.27
C PRO A 245 11.20 9.54 23.56
N ALA A 246 11.84 9.04 24.60
CA ALA A 246 11.17 8.64 25.84
C ALA A 246 10.37 9.80 26.48
N GLU A 247 10.89 11.02 26.38
CA GLU A 247 10.27 12.26 26.90
C GLU A 247 8.96 12.63 26.17
N GLU A 248 8.81 12.26 24.90
CA GLU A 248 7.62 12.56 24.09
C GLU A 248 6.54 11.45 24.20
N GLN A 249 6.91 10.26 24.62
CA GLN A 249 6.02 9.07 24.56
C GLN A 249 4.74 9.23 25.36
N SER A 250 4.78 9.94 26.48
CA SER A 250 3.59 10.18 27.31
C SER A 250 2.56 11.07 26.60
N GLU A 251 3.03 12.12 25.93
CA GLU A 251 2.17 13.00 25.13
C GLU A 251 1.61 12.25 23.92
N VAL A 252 2.44 11.51 23.20
CA VAL A 252 2.02 10.69 22.06
C VAL A 252 0.96 9.66 22.45
N ARG A 253 1.05 9.04 23.64
CA ARG A 253 0.01 8.14 24.14
C ARG A 253 -1.31 8.86 24.37
N LEU A 254 -1.30 10.07 24.94
CA LEU A 254 -2.49 10.88 25.12
C LEU A 254 -3.13 11.23 23.78
N ILE A 255 -2.34 11.67 22.81
CA ILE A 255 -2.82 11.97 21.46
C ILE A 255 -3.48 10.73 20.85
N ILE A 256 -2.78 9.60 20.78
CA ILE A 256 -3.31 8.36 20.22
C ILE A 256 -4.61 7.95 20.95
N SER A 257 -4.67 8.04 22.25
CA SER A 257 -5.86 7.66 23.03
C SER A 257 -7.11 8.47 22.64
N SER A 258 -6.94 9.71 22.24
CA SER A 258 -8.04 10.62 21.86
C SER A 258 -8.49 10.44 20.41
N ILE A 259 -7.56 10.21 19.49
CA ILE A 259 -7.85 10.18 18.04
C ILE A 259 -8.06 8.77 17.49
N LEU A 260 -7.48 7.72 18.10
CA LEU A 260 -7.60 6.36 17.62
C LEU A 260 -9.07 5.92 17.58
N ARG A 261 -9.51 5.37 16.48
CA ARG A 261 -10.86 4.80 16.33
C ARG A 261 -10.83 3.29 16.40
N CYS A 262 -9.95 2.66 15.64
CA CYS A 262 -9.75 1.22 15.70
C CYS A 262 -8.41 0.82 15.10
N VAL A 263 -8.00 -0.40 15.44
CA VAL A 263 -6.87 -1.11 14.84
C VAL A 263 -7.37 -2.45 14.32
N SER A 264 -7.08 -2.76 13.07
CA SER A 264 -7.28 -4.08 12.48
C SER A 264 -5.94 -4.75 12.29
N ALA A 265 -5.61 -5.75 13.06
CA ALA A 265 -4.44 -6.59 12.81
C ALA A 265 -4.87 -7.84 12.05
N GLN A 266 -4.19 -8.12 10.92
CA GLN A 266 -4.64 -9.15 9.99
C GLN A 266 -3.51 -10.04 9.48
N ARG A 267 -3.90 -11.27 9.15
CA ARG A 267 -3.02 -12.27 8.55
C ARG A 267 -3.80 -13.11 7.55
N LEU A 268 -3.18 -13.43 6.43
CA LEU A 268 -3.70 -14.42 5.48
C LEU A 268 -3.17 -15.80 5.85
N TRP A 269 -4.08 -16.74 6.03
CA TRP A 269 -3.77 -18.14 6.31
C TRP A 269 -4.11 -19.01 5.10
N ARG A 270 -3.14 -19.78 4.62
CA ARG A 270 -3.35 -20.67 3.48
C ARG A 270 -3.79 -22.04 3.97
N MET A 271 -4.95 -22.49 3.53
CA MET A 271 -5.52 -23.81 3.81
C MET A 271 -5.68 -24.57 2.47
N GLY A 272 -4.64 -25.29 2.05
CA GLY A 272 -4.63 -25.92 0.73
C GLY A 272 -4.67 -24.87 -0.40
N THR A 273 -5.72 -24.90 -1.21
CA THR A 273 -5.95 -23.93 -2.31
C THR A 273 -6.70 -22.67 -1.85
N LYS A 274 -7.28 -22.66 -0.66
CA LYS A 274 -8.02 -21.50 -0.11
C LYS A 274 -7.13 -20.64 0.74
N THR A 275 -7.31 -19.33 0.63
CA THR A 275 -6.70 -18.34 1.53
C THR A 275 -7.79 -17.76 2.43
N VAL A 276 -7.58 -17.81 3.74
CA VAL A 276 -8.52 -17.30 4.74
C VAL A 276 -7.92 -16.07 5.39
N LEU A 277 -8.68 -15.00 5.45
CA LEU A 277 -8.33 -13.78 6.18
C LEU A 277 -8.67 -13.96 7.66
N LEU A 278 -7.65 -13.90 8.51
CA LEU A 278 -7.79 -13.84 9.96
C LEU A 278 -7.57 -12.40 10.42
N ARG A 279 -8.47 -11.89 11.26
CA ARG A 279 -8.43 -10.49 11.70
C ARG A 279 -8.72 -10.36 13.19
N GLU A 280 -7.91 -9.56 13.87
CA GLU A 280 -8.13 -9.04 15.21
C GLU A 280 -8.54 -7.57 15.09
N ILE A 281 -9.71 -7.18 15.61
CA ILE A 281 -10.19 -5.80 15.58
C ILE A 281 -10.24 -5.26 17.01
N LEU A 282 -9.47 -4.22 17.26
CA LEU A 282 -9.47 -3.45 18.50
C LEU A 282 -10.22 -2.13 18.23
N THR A 283 -11.38 -1.95 18.85
CA THR A 283 -12.11 -0.67 18.82
C THR A 283 -11.72 0.15 20.04
N ASN A 284 -11.36 1.41 19.84
CA ASN A 284 -11.01 2.31 20.93
C ASN A 284 -12.28 2.74 21.68
N THR A 285 -12.48 2.14 22.84
CA THR A 285 -13.51 2.53 23.83
C THR A 285 -12.87 3.39 24.91
N PRO A 286 -13.64 4.14 25.73
CA PRO A 286 -13.07 4.89 26.86
C PRO A 286 -12.21 4.03 27.79
N ALA A 287 -12.57 2.78 28.01
CA ALA A 287 -11.78 1.84 28.83
C ALA A 287 -10.46 1.47 28.16
N VAL A 288 -10.46 1.26 26.84
CA VAL A 288 -9.24 0.98 26.05
C VAL A 288 -8.35 2.22 26.01
N ALA A 289 -8.91 3.43 25.81
CA ALA A 289 -8.17 4.68 25.82
C ALA A 289 -7.43 4.89 27.15
N VAL A 290 -8.10 4.66 28.29
CA VAL A 290 -7.48 4.74 29.62
C VAL A 290 -6.34 3.73 29.77
N SER A 291 -6.47 2.51 29.22
CA SER A 291 -5.41 1.52 29.32
C SER A 291 -4.11 1.94 28.60
N TYR A 292 -4.19 2.73 27.52
CA TYR A 292 -3.00 3.27 26.84
C TYR A 292 -2.31 4.39 27.60
N THR A 293 -3.05 5.17 28.40
CA THR A 293 -2.51 6.30 29.14
C THR A 293 -1.88 5.89 30.47
N HIS A 294 -2.39 4.82 31.10
CA HIS A 294 -2.00 4.39 32.44
C HIS A 294 -1.17 3.10 32.49
N LEU A 295 -1.16 2.28 31.45
CA LEU A 295 -0.30 1.08 31.41
C LEU A 295 1.13 1.48 31.01
N THR A 296 2.01 1.57 31.99
CA THR A 296 3.39 1.20 31.80
C THR A 296 3.36 -0.28 31.40
N LEU A 297 3.55 -0.58 30.11
CA LEU A 297 3.75 -1.98 29.68
C LEU A 297 4.91 -2.54 30.51
N PRO A 298 4.77 -3.71 31.15
CA PRO A 298 5.88 -4.31 31.86
C PRO A 298 7.00 -4.51 30.83
N THR A 299 8.11 -3.81 31.06
CA THR A 299 9.38 -4.04 30.39
C THR A 299 9.89 -5.39 30.87
N ASN A 300 9.63 -6.44 30.13
CA ASN A 300 10.34 -7.71 30.22
C ASN A 300 10.92 -8.06 28.86
#